data_6805bd3da718d89e638a6d74bfdf9d37
#
_entry.id   6805bd3da718d89e638a6d74bfdf9d37
#
_cell.length_a   1.000
_cell.length_b   1.000
_cell.length_c   1.000
_cell.angle_alpha   90.00
_cell.angle_beta   90.00
_cell.angle_gamma   90.00
#
_symmetry.space_group_name_H-M   'P 1'
#
loop_
_entity.id
_entity.type
_entity.pdbx_description
1 polymer ?
#
loop_
_entity_poly.entity_id
_entity_poly.type
_entity_poly.pdbx_seq_one_letter_code
_entity_poly.pdbx_strand_id
1 'polypeptide(L)'
;MTAALSSAYAMHEGDALRLLCDIDSASVDAVITDPPYCSGAMRMADRFKPTRTKYLNSTAKHIAPDFDCDFRDHRGFLAWSSQWLSECRRVTRPGGVLLVFTDWRMLPTLTDAVQSAGWAWQGIVVWDKTP
;
A
#
# COMPACT_ATOMS: atom_id res chain seq x y z
N MET A 1 -40.46 -13.76 1.93
CA MET A 1 -39.07 -13.77 2.46
C MET A 1 -38.21 -12.95 1.50
N THR A 2 -38.01 -11.68 1.78
CA THR A 2 -37.13 -10.80 1.02
C THR A 2 -35.68 -11.11 1.45
N ALA A 3 -34.91 -11.74 0.55
CA ALA A 3 -33.47 -11.86 0.73
C ALA A 3 -32.89 -10.45 0.82
N ALA A 4 -32.35 -10.09 1.97
CA ALA A 4 -31.53 -8.90 2.10
C ALA A 4 -30.36 -9.04 1.11
N LEU A 5 -30.28 -8.14 0.14
CA LEU A 5 -29.10 -7.99 -0.71
C LEU A 5 -27.94 -7.66 0.22
N SER A 6 -27.06 -8.63 0.48
CA SER A 6 -25.77 -8.35 1.12
C SER A 6 -25.09 -7.31 0.26
N SER A 7 -24.57 -6.23 0.85
CA SER A 7 -23.83 -5.21 0.11
C SER A 7 -22.67 -5.88 -0.62
N ALA A 8 -22.55 -5.63 -1.93
CA ALA A 8 -21.50 -6.21 -2.76
C ALA A 8 -20.09 -5.74 -2.34
N TYR A 9 -19.98 -4.80 -1.42
CA TYR A 9 -18.73 -4.26 -0.88
C TYR A 9 -18.90 -3.79 0.57
N ALA A 10 -17.78 -3.70 1.29
CA ALA A 10 -17.67 -3.06 2.58
C ALA A 10 -16.51 -2.05 2.55
N MET A 11 -16.68 -0.91 3.22
CA MET A 11 -15.63 0.10 3.37
C MET A 11 -15.27 0.19 4.86
N HIS A 12 -13.96 0.16 5.11
CA HIS A 12 -13.42 0.29 6.46
C HIS A 12 -12.41 1.44 6.47
N GLU A 13 -12.59 2.39 7.37
CA GLU A 13 -11.66 3.48 7.60
C GLU A 13 -10.83 3.20 8.85
N GLY A 14 -9.49 3.26 8.75
CA GLY A 14 -8.60 3.05 9.88
C GLY A 14 -7.22 2.58 9.51
N ASP A 15 -6.45 2.21 10.53
CA ASP A 15 -5.11 1.64 10.37
C ASP A 15 -5.21 0.22 9.81
N ALA A 16 -4.59 -0.01 8.66
CA ALA A 16 -4.60 -1.30 7.98
C ALA A 16 -4.05 -2.44 8.85
N LEU A 17 -3.03 -2.18 9.70
CA LEU A 17 -2.49 -3.19 10.62
C LEU A 17 -3.51 -3.67 11.67
N ARG A 18 -4.44 -2.80 12.04
CA ARG A 18 -5.52 -3.17 12.95
C ARG A 18 -6.67 -3.84 12.21
N LEU A 19 -7.11 -3.24 11.10
CA LEU A 19 -8.25 -3.74 10.34
C LEU A 19 -8.00 -5.12 9.72
N LEU A 20 -6.79 -5.39 9.27
CA LEU A 20 -6.42 -6.71 8.74
C LEU A 20 -6.55 -7.82 9.78
N CYS A 21 -6.34 -7.53 11.07
CA CYS A 21 -6.50 -8.52 12.15
C CYS A 21 -7.93 -9.06 12.27
N ASP A 22 -8.93 -8.29 11.86
CA ASP A 22 -10.34 -8.65 11.91
C ASP A 22 -10.79 -9.48 10.69
N ILE A 23 -9.92 -9.65 9.69
CA ILE A 23 -10.18 -10.44 8.49
C ILE A 23 -9.71 -11.89 8.71
N ASP A 24 -10.57 -12.84 8.38
CA ASP A 24 -10.27 -14.27 8.51
C ASP A 24 -9.09 -14.69 7.62
N SER A 25 -8.29 -15.63 8.12
CA SER A 25 -7.19 -16.22 7.34
C SER A 25 -7.71 -16.93 6.09
N ALA A 26 -6.99 -16.78 4.99
CA ALA A 26 -7.28 -17.43 3.70
C ALA A 26 -8.70 -17.15 3.15
N SER A 27 -9.25 -15.96 3.45
CA SER A 27 -10.60 -15.55 3.02
C SER A 27 -10.60 -14.62 1.79
N VAL A 28 -9.43 -14.08 1.41
CA VAL A 28 -9.28 -13.07 0.36
C VAL A 28 -8.66 -13.70 -0.89
N ASP A 29 -9.20 -13.39 -2.05
CA ASP A 29 -8.70 -13.88 -3.36
C ASP A 29 -7.51 -13.09 -3.87
N ALA A 30 -7.54 -11.76 -3.65
CA ALA A 30 -6.51 -10.84 -4.12
C ALA A 30 -6.38 -9.64 -3.20
N VAL A 31 -5.17 -9.13 -3.06
CA VAL A 31 -4.86 -7.84 -2.43
C VAL A 31 -4.34 -6.89 -3.51
N ILE A 32 -4.96 -5.72 -3.62
CA ILE A 32 -4.53 -4.63 -4.52
C ILE A 32 -4.40 -3.39 -3.65
N THR A 33 -3.20 -2.81 -3.58
CA THR A 33 -2.95 -1.70 -2.65
C THR A 33 -1.96 -0.68 -3.20
N ASP A 34 -2.20 0.59 -2.86
CA ASP A 34 -1.31 1.73 -3.11
C ASP A 34 -0.90 2.34 -1.77
N PRO A 35 0.12 1.78 -1.09
CA PRO A 35 0.57 2.25 0.21
C PRO A 35 1.38 3.54 0.08
N PRO A 36 1.52 4.35 1.15
CA PRO A 36 2.46 5.46 1.17
C PRO A 36 3.89 4.93 1.05
N TYR A 37 4.53 5.15 -0.10
CA TYR A 37 5.87 4.61 -0.41
C TYR A 37 7.03 5.59 -0.23
N CYS A 38 6.77 6.75 0.40
CA CYS A 38 7.81 7.70 0.87
C CYS A 38 8.75 8.26 -0.22
N SER A 39 8.36 8.23 -1.49
CA SER A 39 9.21 8.60 -2.63
C SER A 39 9.47 10.10 -2.76
N GLY A 40 8.61 10.94 -2.21
CA GLY A 40 8.74 12.41 -2.27
C GLY A 40 9.82 12.99 -1.37
N ALA A 41 10.45 12.18 -0.52
CA ALA A 41 11.41 12.61 0.49
C ALA A 41 12.86 12.35 0.09
N MET A 42 13.32 12.93 -1.02
CA MET A 42 14.73 12.82 -1.46
C MET A 42 15.71 13.48 -0.49
N ARG A 43 15.28 14.49 0.26
CA ARG A 43 16.09 15.17 1.28
C ARG A 43 15.44 15.00 2.64
N MET A 44 16.26 14.99 3.70
CA MET A 44 15.77 14.87 5.06
C MET A 44 14.75 15.97 5.41
N ALA A 45 14.95 17.20 4.90
CA ALA A 45 14.03 18.32 5.05
C ALA A 45 12.66 18.11 4.35
N ASP A 46 12.58 17.24 3.35
CA ASP A 46 11.35 16.99 2.60
C ASP A 46 10.49 15.88 3.23
N ARG A 47 11.09 15.05 4.08
CA ARG A 47 10.39 13.94 4.75
C ARG A 47 9.25 14.39 5.64
N PHE A 48 9.41 15.54 6.30
CA PHE A 48 8.43 16.08 7.24
C PHE A 48 7.47 17.10 6.63
N LYS A 49 7.56 17.35 5.31
CA LYS A 49 6.59 18.20 4.62
C LYS A 49 5.26 17.48 4.49
N PRO A 50 4.13 18.22 4.56
CA PRO A 50 2.81 17.65 4.26
C PRO A 50 2.80 16.96 2.90
N THR A 51 2.16 15.80 2.80
CA THR A 51 2.13 14.99 1.57
C THR A 51 1.56 15.77 0.39
N ARG A 52 0.55 16.60 0.62
CA ARG A 52 -0.01 17.52 -0.39
C ARG A 52 1.03 18.46 -1.02
N THR A 53 2.11 18.82 -0.30
CA THR A 53 3.17 19.71 -0.85
C THR A 53 4.31 18.94 -1.49
N LYS A 54 4.46 17.64 -1.19
CA LYS A 54 5.49 16.78 -1.78
C LYS A 54 5.18 16.38 -3.22
N TYR A 55 3.90 16.17 -3.53
CA TYR A 55 3.46 15.52 -4.77
C TYR A 55 2.71 16.45 -5.74
N LEU A 56 2.36 17.66 -5.32
CA LEU A 56 1.68 18.62 -6.18
C LEU A 56 2.67 19.49 -6.94
N ASN A 57 2.55 19.52 -8.26
CA ASN A 57 3.09 20.60 -9.08
C ASN A 57 2.30 21.88 -8.77
N SER A 58 2.97 23.04 -8.82
CA SER A 58 2.42 24.36 -8.52
C SER A 58 1.18 24.75 -9.37
N THR A 59 0.84 23.97 -10.40
CA THR A 59 -0.28 24.17 -11.31
C THR A 59 -1.49 23.27 -11.01
N ALA A 60 -1.44 22.41 -10.00
CA ALA A 60 -2.55 21.51 -9.69
C ALA A 60 -3.75 22.29 -9.12
N LYS A 61 -4.91 22.18 -9.79
CA LYS A 61 -6.18 22.82 -9.39
C LYS A 61 -6.86 22.12 -8.20
N HIS A 62 -6.48 20.89 -7.87
CA HIS A 62 -7.08 20.11 -6.79
C HIS A 62 -6.06 19.91 -5.67
N ILE A 63 -6.44 20.29 -4.46
CA ILE A 63 -5.67 19.99 -3.24
C ILE A 63 -5.99 18.57 -2.87
N ALA A 64 -5.01 17.67 -2.97
CA ALA A 64 -5.14 16.31 -2.46
C ALA A 64 -5.16 16.33 -0.92
N PRO A 65 -5.95 15.47 -0.26
CA PRO A 65 -5.89 15.33 1.19
C PRO A 65 -4.50 14.90 1.65
N ASP A 66 -4.09 15.38 2.82
CA ASP A 66 -2.89 14.87 3.47
C ASP A 66 -3.13 13.43 3.95
N PHE A 67 -2.08 12.63 3.91
CA PHE A 67 -2.07 11.30 4.51
C PHE A 67 -0.80 11.13 5.36
N ASP A 68 -0.93 10.36 6.43
CA ASP A 68 0.14 10.13 7.38
C ASP A 68 1.13 9.07 6.90
N CYS A 69 2.27 8.98 7.60
CA CYS A 69 3.24 7.90 7.44
C CYS A 69 4.11 7.92 6.18
N ASP A 70 4.16 9.03 5.45
CA ASP A 70 5.00 9.19 4.25
C ASP A 70 6.39 9.78 4.55
N PHE A 71 7.00 9.39 5.68
CA PHE A 71 8.28 9.95 6.15
C PHE A 71 9.35 8.90 6.45
N ARG A 72 9.10 7.61 6.16
CA ARG A 72 10.02 6.53 6.47
C ARG A 72 11.24 6.56 5.55
N ASP A 73 12.40 6.21 6.10
CA ASP A 73 13.55 5.82 5.30
C ASP A 73 13.36 4.39 4.76
N HIS A 74 14.30 3.92 3.93
CA HIS A 74 14.23 2.59 3.32
C HIS A 74 14.11 1.46 4.35
N ARG A 75 14.82 1.56 5.48
CA ARG A 75 14.78 0.52 6.53
C ARG A 75 13.49 0.56 7.33
N GLY A 76 13.03 1.75 7.69
CA GLY A 76 11.74 1.94 8.33
C GLY A 76 10.58 1.53 7.43
N PHE A 77 10.68 1.80 6.13
CA PHE A 77 9.71 1.33 5.14
C PHE A 77 9.73 -0.19 5.01
N LEU A 78 10.90 -0.82 4.93
CA LEU A 78 11.03 -2.29 4.90
C LEU A 78 10.35 -2.93 6.12
N ALA A 79 10.71 -2.47 7.32
CA ALA A 79 10.18 -3.02 8.57
C ALA A 79 8.65 -2.88 8.67
N TRP A 80 8.13 -1.70 8.36
CA TRP A 80 6.70 -1.43 8.36
C TRP A 80 5.97 -2.23 7.27
N SER A 81 6.52 -2.26 6.05
CA SER A 81 5.88 -2.97 4.93
C SER A 81 5.83 -4.47 5.16
N SER A 82 6.87 -5.05 5.75
CA SER A 82 6.87 -6.48 6.09
C SER A 82 5.75 -6.86 7.05
N GLN A 83 5.34 -5.96 7.94
CA GLN A 83 4.25 -6.24 8.90
C GLN A 83 2.89 -6.34 8.19
N TRP A 84 2.47 -5.29 7.47
CA TRP A 84 1.17 -5.33 6.80
C TRP A 84 1.13 -6.32 5.63
N LEU A 85 2.25 -6.55 4.94
CA LEU A 85 2.36 -7.57 3.90
C LEU A 85 2.23 -9.00 4.47
N SER A 86 2.73 -9.24 5.68
CA SER A 86 2.54 -10.52 6.37
C SER A 86 1.07 -10.76 6.71
N GLU A 87 0.36 -9.74 7.17
CA GLU A 87 -1.08 -9.82 7.40
C GLU A 87 -1.86 -10.02 6.08
N CYS A 88 -1.50 -9.28 5.03
CA CYS A 88 -2.06 -9.53 3.69
C CYS A 88 -1.83 -10.97 3.24
N ARG A 89 -0.66 -11.55 3.53
CA ARG A 89 -0.36 -12.95 3.20
C ARG A 89 -1.21 -13.92 4.00
N ARG A 90 -1.45 -13.65 5.29
CA ARG A 90 -2.30 -14.45 6.17
C ARG A 90 -3.74 -14.52 5.67
N VAL A 91 -4.31 -13.35 5.32
CA VAL A 91 -5.71 -13.27 4.88
C VAL A 91 -5.92 -13.80 3.46
N THR A 92 -4.88 -13.82 2.64
CA THR A 92 -4.97 -14.28 1.25
C THR A 92 -4.91 -15.81 1.18
N ARG A 93 -5.86 -16.41 0.46
CA ARG A 93 -5.91 -17.86 0.25
C ARG A 93 -4.71 -18.36 -0.57
N PRO A 94 -4.36 -19.65 -0.48
CA PRO A 94 -3.38 -20.25 -1.37
C PRO A 94 -3.76 -20.04 -2.86
N GLY A 95 -2.79 -19.59 -3.66
CA GLY A 95 -3.01 -19.23 -5.06
C GLY A 95 -3.57 -17.82 -5.29
N GLY A 96 -3.89 -17.08 -4.23
CA GLY A 96 -4.26 -15.67 -4.33
C GLY A 96 -3.09 -14.77 -4.71
N VAL A 97 -3.38 -13.56 -5.16
CA VAL A 97 -2.40 -12.62 -5.73
C VAL A 97 -2.27 -11.34 -4.92
N LEU A 98 -1.09 -10.74 -4.98
CA LEU A 98 -0.79 -9.43 -4.42
C LEU A 98 -0.32 -8.50 -5.53
N LEU A 99 -0.96 -7.32 -5.66
CA LEU A 99 -0.53 -6.22 -6.50
C LEU A 99 -0.27 -4.99 -5.61
N VAL A 100 0.94 -4.47 -5.64
CA VAL A 100 1.33 -3.30 -4.84
C VAL A 100 1.87 -2.22 -5.76
N PHE A 101 1.28 -1.03 -5.67
CA PHE A 101 1.83 0.13 -6.34
C PHE A 101 3.07 0.65 -5.61
N THR A 102 4.05 1.10 -6.37
CA THR A 102 5.25 1.76 -5.84
C THR A 102 5.93 2.58 -6.92
N ASP A 103 6.86 3.42 -6.52
CA ASP A 103 7.77 4.06 -7.47
C ASP A 103 9.08 3.26 -7.62
N TRP A 104 9.84 3.63 -8.64
CA TRP A 104 11.10 2.95 -8.96
C TRP A 104 12.16 3.05 -7.84
N ARG A 105 12.12 4.11 -7.00
CA ARG A 105 13.09 4.32 -5.92
C ARG A 105 12.90 3.34 -4.78
N MET A 106 11.64 3.06 -4.48
CA MET A 106 11.26 2.16 -3.38
C MET A 106 11.12 0.71 -3.84
N LEU A 107 11.15 0.46 -5.14
CA LEU A 107 10.97 -0.89 -5.70
C LEU A 107 11.91 -1.93 -5.07
N PRO A 108 13.24 -1.71 -4.93
CA PRO A 108 14.11 -2.69 -4.28
C PRO A 108 13.70 -3.00 -2.85
N THR A 109 13.38 -1.97 -2.06
CA THR A 109 12.96 -2.13 -0.66
C THR A 109 11.62 -2.83 -0.54
N LEU A 110 10.68 -2.52 -1.45
CA LEU A 110 9.37 -3.18 -1.47
C LEU A 110 9.50 -4.66 -1.86
N THR A 111 10.35 -4.99 -2.84
CA THR A 111 10.56 -6.40 -3.22
C THR A 111 11.15 -7.22 -2.08
N ASP A 112 12.06 -6.64 -1.29
CA ASP A 112 12.60 -7.26 -0.08
C ASP A 112 11.49 -7.47 0.97
N ALA A 113 10.62 -6.47 1.18
CA ALA A 113 9.51 -6.57 2.11
C ALA A 113 8.49 -7.65 1.70
N VAL A 114 8.15 -7.71 0.41
CA VAL A 114 7.23 -8.71 -0.16
C VAL A 114 7.75 -10.12 0.10
N GLN A 115 9.03 -10.37 -0.20
CA GLN A 115 9.66 -11.68 0.00
C GLN A 115 9.81 -12.00 1.50
N SER A 116 10.19 -11.02 2.33
CA SER A 116 10.29 -11.18 3.79
C SER A 116 8.95 -11.54 4.44
N ALA A 117 7.84 -11.08 3.86
CA ALA A 117 6.49 -11.41 4.28
C ALA A 117 5.96 -12.76 3.75
N GLY A 118 6.80 -13.53 3.04
CA GLY A 118 6.47 -14.87 2.57
C GLY A 118 5.72 -14.94 1.23
N TRP A 119 5.71 -13.85 0.46
CA TRP A 119 5.18 -13.84 -0.90
C TRP A 119 6.23 -14.27 -1.92
N ALA A 120 5.79 -14.94 -2.97
CA ALA A 120 6.64 -15.23 -4.12
C ALA A 120 6.63 -14.04 -5.09
N TRP A 121 7.78 -13.40 -5.25
CA TRP A 121 7.95 -12.32 -6.23
C TRP A 121 7.81 -12.86 -7.66
N GLN A 122 6.88 -12.27 -8.45
CA GLN A 122 6.58 -12.73 -9.81
C GLN A 122 7.10 -11.79 -10.90
N GLY A 123 7.05 -10.49 -10.68
CA GLY A 123 7.47 -9.51 -11.69
C GLY A 123 6.89 -8.11 -11.46
N ILE A 124 7.03 -7.28 -12.48
CA ILE A 124 6.62 -5.87 -12.50
C ILE A 124 5.62 -5.64 -13.62
N VAL A 125 4.55 -4.92 -13.30
CA VAL A 125 3.62 -4.36 -14.28
C VAL A 125 3.83 -2.85 -14.33
N VAL A 126 4.13 -2.30 -15.50
CA VAL A 126 4.33 -0.87 -15.67
C VAL A 126 2.99 -0.21 -15.96
N TRP A 127 2.64 0.77 -15.15
CA TRP A 127 1.52 1.67 -15.43
C TRP A 127 2.04 2.88 -16.18
N ASP A 128 1.85 2.88 -17.50
CA ASP A 128 2.19 4.02 -18.34
C ASP A 128 1.05 5.06 -18.28
N LYS A 129 1.39 6.23 -17.73
CA LYS A 129 0.50 7.40 -17.77
C LYS A 129 0.82 8.15 -19.06
N THR A 130 0.06 7.88 -20.10
CA THR A 130 0.14 8.69 -21.34
C THR A 130 -0.04 10.18 -21.01
N PRO A 131 0.69 11.07 -21.69
CA PRO A 131 0.65 12.51 -21.45
C PRO A 131 -0.73 13.13 -21.71
#